data_c4469f0f983faf0858caa58aeb7102c7
#
_entry.id   c4469f0f983faf0858caa58aeb7102c7
#
_cell.length_a   1.000
_cell.length_b   1.000
_cell.length_c   1.000
_cell.angle_alpha   90.00
_cell.angle_beta   90.00
_cell.angle_gamma   90.00
#
_symmetry.space_group_name_H-M   'P 1'
#
loop_
_entity.id
_entity.type
_entity.pdbx_description
1 polymer ?
#
loop_
_entity_poly.entity_id
_entity_poly.type
_entity_poly.pdbx_seq_one_letter_code
_entity_poly.pdbx_strand_id
1 'polypeptide(L)'
;MPLVSYLPSRIIAAAYQVEQRGVDYSWGGGHAGSPGPSTGTCRGYQGKIKPCPATRTRGLDCSGFTRWVYALALGNDVLGPGNTDDHLRRLRRVSPARPGDLVFFGKPGRTHHVGIYLGNGMMMNAPETGAKVRVDGIAPRKDLVGFFRY
;
A
#
# COMPACT_ATOMS: atom_id res chain seq x y z
N MET A 1 -21.22 -5.46 -24.33
CA MET A 1 -21.57 -4.83 -23.09
C MET A 1 -20.36 -4.42 -22.31
N PRO A 2 -20.24 -3.16 -21.98
CA PRO A 2 -19.11 -2.76 -21.16
C PRO A 2 -19.19 -3.49 -19.84
N LEU A 3 -18.09 -4.06 -19.44
CA LEU A 3 -17.98 -4.58 -18.11
C LEU A 3 -18.09 -3.41 -17.17
N VAL A 4 -19.15 -3.39 -16.39
CA VAL A 4 -19.26 -2.40 -15.35
C VAL A 4 -18.06 -2.60 -14.46
N SER A 5 -17.21 -1.59 -14.44
CA SER A 5 -16.04 -1.63 -13.59
C SER A 5 -16.47 -1.43 -12.16
N TYR A 6 -16.83 -2.50 -11.49
CA TYR A 6 -17.05 -2.48 -10.06
C TYR A 6 -15.74 -2.07 -9.40
N LEU A 7 -15.74 -0.96 -8.67
CA LEU A 7 -14.51 -0.37 -8.16
C LEU A 7 -13.68 -1.33 -7.30
N PRO A 8 -14.27 -2.08 -6.34
CA PRO A 8 -13.47 -3.05 -5.57
C PRO A 8 -12.74 -4.05 -6.47
N SER A 9 -13.40 -4.54 -7.53
CA SER A 9 -12.77 -5.48 -8.46
C SER A 9 -11.61 -4.83 -9.22
N ARG A 10 -11.75 -3.55 -9.61
CA ARG A 10 -10.66 -2.83 -10.28
C ARG A 10 -9.47 -2.64 -9.35
N ILE A 11 -9.72 -2.34 -8.08
CA ILE A 11 -8.65 -2.19 -7.09
C ILE A 11 -7.90 -3.51 -6.92
N ILE A 12 -8.62 -4.62 -6.77
CA ILE A 12 -8.02 -5.94 -6.62
C ILE A 12 -7.22 -6.32 -7.86
N ALA A 13 -7.78 -6.09 -9.06
CA ALA A 13 -7.07 -6.37 -10.30
C ALA A 13 -5.78 -5.57 -10.42
N ALA A 14 -5.82 -4.29 -10.07
CA ALA A 14 -4.64 -3.43 -10.10
C ALA A 14 -3.59 -3.91 -9.10
N ALA A 15 -4.02 -4.33 -7.90
CA ALA A 15 -3.11 -4.87 -6.89
C ALA A 15 -2.36 -6.09 -7.42
N TYR A 16 -3.05 -7.02 -8.06
CA TYR A 16 -2.41 -8.20 -8.63
C TYR A 16 -1.53 -7.87 -9.82
N GLN A 17 -1.90 -6.88 -10.63
CA GLN A 17 -1.04 -6.41 -11.72
C GLN A 17 0.29 -5.90 -11.20
N VAL A 18 0.27 -5.13 -10.11
CA VAL A 18 1.51 -4.63 -9.49
C VAL A 18 2.31 -5.78 -8.90
N GLU A 19 1.66 -6.69 -8.19
CA GLU A 19 2.32 -7.83 -7.58
C GLU A 19 3.03 -8.69 -8.63
N GLN A 20 2.40 -8.92 -9.78
CA GLN A 20 2.96 -9.74 -10.85
C GLN A 20 4.16 -9.11 -11.53
N ARG A 21 4.38 -7.81 -11.36
CA ARG A 21 5.57 -7.14 -11.89
C ARG A 21 6.81 -7.42 -11.04
N GLY A 22 6.66 -8.06 -9.87
CA GLY A 22 7.80 -8.39 -9.01
C GLY A 22 8.47 -7.15 -8.43
N VAL A 23 7.69 -6.15 -8.03
CA VAL A 23 8.22 -4.87 -7.55
C VAL A 23 8.85 -5.03 -6.18
N ASP A 24 10.09 -4.53 -6.03
CA ASP A 24 10.81 -4.57 -4.77
C ASP A 24 10.28 -3.54 -3.78
N TYR A 25 10.37 -3.87 -2.50
CA TYR A 25 10.18 -2.88 -1.46
C TYR A 25 11.38 -1.92 -1.46
N SER A 26 11.08 -0.62 -1.37
CA SER A 26 12.10 0.41 -1.18
C SER A 26 11.61 1.41 -0.16
N TRP A 27 12.33 1.55 0.94
CA TRP A 27 11.95 2.46 2.02
C TRP A 27 11.85 3.90 1.51
N GLY A 28 10.66 4.47 1.57
CA GLY A 28 10.37 5.79 1.00
C GLY A 28 10.06 5.76 -0.49
N GLY A 29 10.03 4.60 -1.13
CA GLY A 29 9.72 4.47 -2.55
C GLY A 29 8.24 4.62 -2.84
N GLY A 30 7.92 5.17 -4.00
CA GLY A 30 6.53 5.36 -4.42
C GLY A 30 5.94 6.71 -4.04
N HIS A 31 6.75 7.66 -3.58
CA HIS A 31 6.30 8.97 -3.11
C HIS A 31 6.77 10.13 -3.99
N ALA A 32 7.14 9.84 -5.22
CA ALA A 32 7.50 10.88 -6.18
C ALA A 32 6.26 11.64 -6.67
N GLY A 33 6.45 12.61 -7.55
CA GLY A 33 5.36 13.41 -8.08
C GLY A 33 4.26 12.61 -8.77
N SER A 34 4.62 11.47 -9.39
CA SER A 34 3.66 10.56 -10.01
C SER A 34 3.66 9.24 -9.28
N PRO A 35 2.49 8.57 -9.18
CA PRO A 35 2.43 7.22 -8.58
C PRO A 35 3.27 6.22 -9.36
N GLY A 36 3.83 5.25 -8.66
CA GLY A 36 4.63 4.19 -9.26
C GLY A 36 5.96 4.03 -8.56
N PRO A 37 6.74 3.01 -8.94
CA PRO A 37 8.03 2.76 -8.31
C PRO A 37 8.98 3.95 -8.45
N SER A 38 9.73 4.20 -7.38
CA SER A 38 10.76 5.23 -7.36
C SER A 38 11.84 4.80 -6.37
N THR A 39 13.01 5.45 -6.42
CA THR A 39 14.03 5.19 -5.41
C THR A 39 13.57 5.74 -4.06
N GLY A 40 13.96 5.05 -3.01
CA GLY A 40 13.63 5.47 -1.66
C GLY A 40 14.62 6.48 -1.10
N THR A 41 14.50 6.76 0.19
CA THR A 41 15.27 7.83 0.82
C THR A 41 16.16 7.36 1.97
N CYS A 42 15.92 6.19 2.52
CA CYS A 42 16.55 5.66 3.73
C CYS A 42 16.33 6.54 4.97
N ARG A 43 15.55 7.59 4.86
CA ARG A 43 15.28 8.48 5.98
C ARG A 43 14.44 7.76 7.03
N GLY A 44 14.96 7.65 8.25
CA GLY A 44 14.27 6.94 9.32
C GLY A 44 14.29 5.43 9.19
N TYR A 45 15.11 4.89 8.33
CA TYR A 45 15.18 3.46 8.08
C TYR A 45 15.62 2.68 9.33
N GLN A 46 14.86 1.64 9.68
CA GLN A 46 15.14 0.78 10.83
C GLN A 46 15.13 -0.70 10.45
N GLY A 47 15.25 -1.00 9.17
CA GLY A 47 15.21 -2.38 8.68
C GLY A 47 16.44 -3.18 9.09
N LYS A 48 16.35 -4.50 8.97
CA LYS A 48 17.41 -5.42 9.35
C LYS A 48 18.53 -5.50 8.32
N ILE A 49 18.22 -5.21 7.06
CA ILE A 49 19.21 -5.23 5.99
C ILE A 49 20.00 -3.93 6.05
N LYS A 50 21.31 -4.03 6.21
CA LYS A 50 22.19 -2.87 6.37
C LYS A 50 23.39 -3.00 5.46
N PRO A 51 23.84 -1.88 4.87
CA PRO A 51 23.22 -0.55 4.94
C PRO A 51 21.90 -0.49 4.16
N CYS A 52 21.08 0.52 4.46
CA CYS A 52 19.80 0.69 3.79
C CYS A 52 19.99 0.77 2.26
N PRO A 53 19.33 -0.10 1.49
CA PRO A 53 19.50 -0.13 0.03
C PRO A 53 18.56 0.79 -0.72
N ALA A 54 17.69 1.54 -0.03
CA ALA A 54 16.56 2.24 -0.65
C ALA A 54 16.97 3.26 -1.70
N THR A 55 18.08 3.98 -1.48
CA THR A 55 18.53 5.00 -2.44
C THR A 55 19.05 4.39 -3.74
N ARG A 56 19.26 3.09 -3.78
CA ARG A 56 19.69 2.36 -4.97
C ARG A 56 18.64 1.34 -5.43
N THR A 57 17.49 1.34 -4.79
CA THR A 57 16.40 0.39 -5.10
C THR A 57 15.18 1.17 -5.59
N ARG A 58 14.81 0.93 -6.83
CA ARG A 58 13.57 1.45 -7.38
C ARG A 58 12.45 0.52 -6.96
N GLY A 59 11.51 1.02 -6.18
CA GLY A 59 10.43 0.20 -5.67
C GLY A 59 9.37 1.01 -4.95
N LEU A 60 8.67 0.36 -4.04
CA LEU A 60 7.52 0.91 -3.33
C LEU A 60 7.63 0.57 -1.85
N ASP A 61 7.33 1.52 -0.99
CA ASP A 61 7.01 1.17 0.40
C ASP A 61 5.50 0.86 0.50
N CYS A 62 4.98 0.65 1.72
CA CYS A 62 3.60 0.21 1.90
C CYS A 62 2.60 1.22 1.32
N SER A 63 2.75 2.49 1.62
CA SER A 63 1.83 3.52 1.15
C SER A 63 2.10 3.92 -0.31
N GLY A 64 3.31 3.75 -0.78
CA GLY A 64 3.64 3.91 -2.20
C GLY A 64 2.91 2.87 -3.05
N PHE A 65 2.85 1.64 -2.54
CA PHE A 65 2.12 0.57 -3.20
C PHE A 65 0.61 0.88 -3.28
N THR A 66 -0.01 1.20 -2.15
CA THR A 66 -1.45 1.47 -2.15
C THR A 66 -1.80 2.72 -2.94
N ARG A 67 -0.94 3.74 -2.91
CA ARG A 67 -1.11 4.93 -3.75
C ARG A 67 -1.19 4.56 -5.23
N TRP A 68 -0.25 3.75 -5.69
CA TRP A 68 -0.19 3.39 -7.11
C TRP A 68 -1.40 2.55 -7.52
N VAL A 69 -1.75 1.55 -6.70
CA VAL A 69 -2.91 0.70 -6.99
C VAL A 69 -4.19 1.54 -7.11
N TYR A 70 -4.41 2.46 -6.17
CA TYR A 70 -5.60 3.31 -6.22
C TYR A 70 -5.58 4.25 -7.43
N ALA A 71 -4.40 4.78 -7.79
CA ALA A 71 -4.28 5.61 -8.99
C ALA A 71 -4.62 4.83 -10.26
N LEU A 72 -4.14 3.58 -10.37
CA LEU A 72 -4.47 2.73 -11.50
C LEU A 72 -5.96 2.39 -11.56
N ALA A 73 -6.56 2.11 -10.42
CA ALA A 73 -7.96 1.70 -10.35
C ALA A 73 -8.94 2.86 -10.59
N LEU A 74 -8.62 4.04 -10.06
CA LEU A 74 -9.52 5.19 -10.12
C LEU A 74 -9.22 6.14 -11.28
N GLY A 75 -8.07 5.98 -11.93
CA GLY A 75 -7.69 6.82 -13.05
C GLY A 75 -7.03 8.13 -12.68
N ASN A 76 -6.83 8.40 -11.39
CA ASN A 76 -6.07 9.55 -10.93
C ASN A 76 -5.51 9.31 -9.52
N ASP A 77 -4.53 10.12 -9.13
CA ASP A 77 -3.77 9.94 -7.90
C ASP A 77 -4.54 10.52 -6.71
N VAL A 78 -5.47 9.76 -6.18
CA VAL A 78 -6.35 10.23 -5.10
C VAL A 78 -5.68 10.25 -3.73
N LEU A 79 -4.64 9.44 -3.52
CA LEU A 79 -3.96 9.38 -2.22
C LEU A 79 -2.80 10.36 -2.11
N GLY A 80 -2.10 10.61 -3.21
CA GLY A 80 -1.02 11.59 -3.23
C GLY A 80 0.30 11.07 -2.68
N PRO A 81 1.35 11.92 -2.70
CA PRO A 81 2.72 11.51 -2.34
C PRO A 81 3.01 11.41 -0.84
N GLY A 82 2.05 11.69 0.02
CA GLY A 82 2.23 11.67 1.47
C GLY A 82 2.40 10.28 2.06
N ASN A 83 2.51 10.20 3.38
CA ASN A 83 2.69 8.95 4.12
C ASN A 83 1.36 8.29 4.49
N THR A 84 1.40 7.24 5.31
CA THR A 84 0.19 6.51 5.72
C THR A 84 -0.81 7.42 6.43
N ASP A 85 -0.36 8.29 7.32
CA ASP A 85 -1.26 9.21 8.02
C ASP A 85 -1.89 10.23 7.08
N ASP A 86 -1.12 10.72 6.11
CA ASP A 86 -1.65 11.63 5.09
C ASP A 86 -2.74 10.96 4.27
N HIS A 87 -2.51 9.72 3.87
CA HIS A 87 -3.50 8.95 3.09
C HIS A 87 -4.75 8.68 3.91
N LEU A 88 -4.59 8.27 5.16
CA LEU A 88 -5.73 7.94 6.02
C LEU A 88 -6.67 9.14 6.18
N ARG A 89 -6.14 10.36 6.26
CA ARG A 89 -6.96 11.57 6.38
C ARG A 89 -7.85 11.82 5.17
N ARG A 90 -7.57 11.21 4.04
CA ARG A 90 -8.39 11.33 2.81
C ARG A 90 -9.44 10.25 2.68
N LEU A 91 -9.51 9.36 3.67
CA LEU A 91 -10.35 8.17 3.62
C LEU A 91 -11.40 8.22 4.73
N ARG A 92 -12.42 7.38 4.59
CA ARG A 92 -13.43 7.19 5.64
C ARG A 92 -13.32 5.77 6.20
N ARG A 93 -13.51 5.66 7.50
CA ARG A 93 -13.53 4.35 8.16
C ARG A 93 -14.78 3.58 7.72
N VAL A 94 -14.62 2.28 7.52
CA VAL A 94 -15.72 1.42 7.07
C VAL A 94 -15.80 0.15 7.90
N SER A 95 -17.02 -0.38 8.01
CA SER A 95 -17.31 -1.65 8.65
C SER A 95 -18.66 -2.13 8.13
N PRO A 96 -18.80 -3.38 7.68
CA PRO A 96 -17.73 -4.35 7.53
C PRO A 96 -16.77 -4.00 6.38
N ALA A 97 -15.56 -4.52 6.46
CA ALA A 97 -14.58 -4.37 5.39
C ALA A 97 -14.99 -5.18 4.17
N ARG A 98 -14.63 -4.70 2.99
CA ARG A 98 -14.80 -5.45 1.74
C ARG A 98 -13.48 -5.46 0.96
N PRO A 99 -13.28 -6.47 0.09
CA PRO A 99 -12.08 -6.49 -0.73
C PRO A 99 -11.90 -5.18 -1.49
N GLY A 100 -10.67 -4.67 -1.50
CA GLY A 100 -10.35 -3.38 -2.08
C GLY A 100 -10.21 -2.26 -1.07
N ASP A 101 -10.71 -2.42 0.15
CA ASP A 101 -10.50 -1.46 1.22
C ASP A 101 -9.04 -1.41 1.63
N LEU A 102 -8.63 -0.32 2.23
CA LEU A 102 -7.29 -0.19 2.81
C LEU A 102 -7.33 -0.57 4.28
N VAL A 103 -6.34 -1.36 4.71
CA VAL A 103 -6.20 -1.79 6.10
C VAL A 103 -4.95 -1.13 6.67
N PHE A 104 -5.13 -0.41 7.80
CA PHE A 104 -4.05 0.36 8.41
C PHE A 104 -3.65 -0.23 9.76
N PHE A 105 -2.36 -0.09 10.06
CA PHE A 105 -1.75 -0.62 11.28
C PHE A 105 -0.94 0.47 11.97
N GLY A 106 -0.80 0.35 13.29
CA GLY A 106 -0.10 1.31 14.11
C GLY A 106 -0.97 1.76 15.26
N LYS A 107 -1.05 3.05 15.46
CA LYS A 107 -1.95 3.69 16.42
C LYS A 107 -2.78 4.75 15.70
N PRO A 108 -3.99 5.04 16.17
CA PRO A 108 -4.73 6.18 15.61
C PRO A 108 -3.88 7.44 15.62
N GLY A 109 -3.76 8.10 14.45
CA GLY A 109 -2.94 9.28 14.30
C GLY A 109 -1.44 9.02 14.14
N ARG A 110 -0.99 7.77 14.24
CA ARG A 110 0.42 7.38 14.10
C ARG A 110 0.52 6.02 13.44
N THR A 111 0.01 5.92 12.24
CA THR A 111 0.07 4.66 11.48
C THR A 111 1.46 4.45 10.89
N HIS A 112 1.83 3.19 10.70
CA HIS A 112 3.13 2.87 10.12
C HIS A 112 3.05 1.84 9.00
N HIS A 113 1.87 1.27 8.74
CA HIS A 113 1.72 0.27 7.69
C HIS A 113 0.32 0.32 7.11
N VAL A 114 0.20 -0.06 5.85
CA VAL A 114 -1.06 -0.15 5.13
C VAL A 114 -0.97 -1.24 4.08
N GLY A 115 -2.10 -1.91 3.85
CA GLY A 115 -2.25 -2.90 2.79
C GLY A 115 -3.60 -2.78 2.13
N ILE A 116 -3.80 -3.57 1.09
CA ILE A 116 -5.10 -3.68 0.41
C ILE A 116 -5.76 -4.98 0.86
N TYR A 117 -6.93 -4.85 1.45
CA TYR A 117 -7.68 -6.00 1.94
C TYR A 117 -8.17 -6.84 0.75
N LEU A 118 -7.91 -8.14 0.81
CA LEU A 118 -8.32 -9.09 -0.24
C LEU A 118 -9.53 -9.92 0.15
N GLY A 119 -9.99 -9.79 1.38
CA GLY A 119 -10.97 -10.70 1.96
C GLY A 119 -10.30 -11.83 2.73
N ASN A 120 -11.10 -12.56 3.50
CA ASN A 120 -10.65 -13.77 4.23
C ASN A 120 -9.41 -13.53 5.12
N GLY A 121 -9.29 -12.33 5.70
CA GLY A 121 -8.18 -12.03 6.58
C GLY A 121 -6.84 -11.83 5.90
N MET A 122 -6.82 -11.63 4.57
CA MET A 122 -5.61 -11.47 3.78
C MET A 122 -5.48 -10.06 3.20
N MET A 123 -4.26 -9.64 2.98
CA MET A 123 -3.97 -8.35 2.34
C MET A 123 -2.84 -8.47 1.34
N MET A 124 -2.88 -7.63 0.30
CA MET A 124 -1.74 -7.39 -0.57
C MET A 124 -0.98 -6.21 -0.01
N ASN A 125 0.34 -6.35 0.15
CA ASN A 125 1.11 -5.25 0.72
C ASN A 125 2.58 -5.29 0.30
N ALA A 126 3.25 -4.15 0.47
CA ALA A 126 4.70 -4.05 0.38
C ALA A 126 5.21 -4.04 1.82
N PRO A 127 5.72 -5.18 2.35
CA PRO A 127 5.88 -5.32 3.79
C PRO A 127 7.18 -4.75 4.36
N GLU A 128 8.31 -4.96 3.70
CA GLU A 128 9.61 -4.58 4.27
C GLU A 128 10.73 -4.71 3.25
N THR A 129 11.84 -4.04 3.52
CA THR A 129 13.06 -4.14 2.71
C THR A 129 13.50 -5.59 2.57
N GLY A 130 13.87 -5.98 1.37
CA GLY A 130 14.26 -7.36 1.05
C GLY A 130 13.12 -8.21 0.55
N ALA A 131 11.89 -7.73 0.64
CA ALA A 131 10.71 -8.43 0.12
C ALA A 131 10.17 -7.72 -1.12
N LYS A 132 9.27 -8.41 -1.80
CA LYS A 132 8.49 -7.83 -2.90
C LYS A 132 7.06 -7.63 -2.42
N VAL A 133 6.27 -6.91 -3.20
CA VAL A 133 4.83 -6.85 -3.01
C VAL A 133 4.31 -8.29 -2.97
N ARG A 134 3.53 -8.61 -1.94
CA ARG A 134 3.05 -9.97 -1.72
C ARG A 134 1.77 -10.01 -0.89
N VAL A 135 1.16 -11.18 -0.84
CA VAL A 135 -0.02 -11.44 0.00
C VAL A 135 0.46 -11.91 1.37
N ASP A 136 -0.07 -11.29 2.43
CA ASP A 136 0.18 -11.68 3.83
C ASP A 136 -1.13 -11.73 4.59
N GLY A 137 -1.15 -12.48 5.70
CA GLY A 137 -2.27 -12.44 6.63
C GLY A 137 -2.28 -11.15 7.44
N ILE A 138 -3.46 -10.72 7.85
CA ILE A 138 -3.63 -9.55 8.70
C ILE A 138 -3.40 -9.90 10.17
N ALA A 139 -3.87 -11.07 10.60
CA ALA A 139 -3.88 -11.46 12.01
C ALA A 139 -2.51 -11.45 12.71
N PRO A 140 -1.38 -11.80 12.04
CA PRO A 140 -0.08 -11.72 12.71
C PRO A 140 0.32 -10.31 13.17
N ARG A 141 -0.21 -9.27 12.54
CA ARG A 141 0.01 -7.89 12.99
C ARG A 141 -1.01 -7.57 14.08
N LYS A 142 -0.53 -7.20 15.28
CA LYS A 142 -1.38 -7.03 16.45
C LYS A 142 -1.88 -5.61 16.65
N ASP A 143 -1.52 -4.69 15.77
CA ASP A 143 -1.80 -3.27 15.92
C ASP A 143 -2.74 -2.73 14.83
N LEU A 144 -3.74 -3.53 14.47
CA LEU A 144 -4.76 -3.13 13.51
C LEU A 144 -5.46 -1.85 13.97
N VAL A 145 -5.46 -0.81 13.13
CA VAL A 145 -6.21 0.42 13.37
C VAL A 145 -7.63 0.29 12.82
N GLY A 146 -7.77 -0.21 11.61
CA GLY A 146 -9.08 -0.40 11.00
C GLY A 146 -9.02 -0.46 9.49
N PHE A 147 -10.20 -0.47 8.88
CA PHE A 147 -10.38 -0.54 7.44
C PHE A 147 -10.97 0.78 6.95
N PHE A 148 -10.47 1.24 5.81
CA PHE A 148 -10.80 2.56 5.29
C PHE A 148 -11.05 2.50 3.78
N ARG A 149 -11.83 3.44 3.28
CA ARG A 149 -12.24 3.50 1.89
C ARG A 149 -12.25 4.95 1.42
N TYR A 150 -11.85 5.16 0.16
CA TYR A 150 -11.89 6.49 -0.46
C TYR A 150 -13.32 6.91 -0.80
#